data_5cb730215cef477ab4210201d6d56292
#
_entry.id   5cb730215cef477ab4210201d6d56292
#
_cell.length_a   1.000
_cell.length_b   1.000
_cell.length_c   1.000
_cell.angle_alpha   90.00
_cell.angle_beta   90.00
_cell.angle_gamma   90.00
#
_symmetry.space_group_name_H-M   'P 1'
#
loop_
_entity.id
_entity.type
_entity.pdbx_description
1 polymer ?
#
loop_
_entity_poly.entity_id
_entity_poly.type
_entity_poly.pdbx_seq_one_letter_code
_entity_poly.pdbx_strand_id
1 'polypeptide(L)'
;ISVITSAIEHEAILDNLAQLKRRGFTVDILKPGTHGVIEPGTLDAAMGDDVALVSIMFANNETGAVQPVGELAQIAHSHGSYFHTDAIQGYLHAPIDVSVLRVDALSLAGHKVGASVASGALFLRRGVPFEPLIRGGGQEAGRRAGTQDVRSALGLAAVARTLYPRLDEDHARVLSLSGCLYERLLESPRIHATLPDLVHTDRLPGIASILVDGCESEELILQLDVRGFCVSAGSACSSGSTDASHVLTAMGIPRERAAGSLRISFDDRVREQDLNAFADALLDLTGGARS
;
A
#
# COMPACT_ATOMS: atom_id res chain seq x y z
N ILE A 1 -16.08 11.83 -19.97
CA ILE A 1 -15.41 10.58 -19.52
C ILE A 1 -14.74 10.88 -18.20
N SER A 2 -15.06 10.09 -17.19
CA SER A 2 -14.50 10.23 -15.84
C SER A 2 -13.66 9.03 -15.42
N VAL A 3 -12.81 9.27 -14.42
CA VAL A 3 -11.97 8.29 -13.75
C VAL A 3 -12.19 8.42 -12.25
N ILE A 4 -12.39 7.30 -11.58
CA ILE A 4 -12.50 7.24 -10.12
C ILE A 4 -11.22 6.64 -9.53
N THR A 5 -10.73 7.24 -8.45
CA THR A 5 -9.59 6.72 -7.68
C THR A 5 -9.79 6.98 -6.18
N SER A 6 -8.85 6.55 -5.35
CA SER A 6 -8.92 6.78 -3.91
C SER A 6 -7.99 7.89 -3.43
N ALA A 7 -8.32 8.52 -2.30
CA ALA A 7 -7.48 9.54 -1.66
C ALA A 7 -6.26 8.95 -0.96
N ILE A 8 -6.15 7.62 -0.88
CA ILE A 8 -5.06 6.91 -0.22
C ILE A 8 -4.10 6.24 -1.20
N GLU A 9 -4.22 6.55 -2.50
CA GLU A 9 -3.29 6.04 -3.51
C GLU A 9 -1.87 6.54 -3.28
N HIS A 10 -0.92 5.81 -3.84
CA HIS A 10 0.47 6.28 -3.91
C HIS A 10 0.59 7.49 -4.85
N GLU A 11 1.56 8.36 -4.61
CA GLU A 11 1.86 9.54 -5.45
C GLU A 11 2.01 9.19 -6.94
N ALA A 12 2.48 7.99 -7.26
CA ALA A 12 2.53 7.48 -8.65
C ALA A 12 1.17 7.47 -9.37
N ILE A 13 0.07 7.42 -8.63
CA ILE A 13 -1.30 7.58 -9.17
C ILE A 13 -1.75 9.03 -9.00
N LEU A 14 -1.66 9.58 -7.79
CA LEU A 14 -2.22 10.90 -7.46
C LEU A 14 -1.62 12.03 -8.31
N ASP A 15 -0.31 12.05 -8.53
CA ASP A 15 0.37 13.10 -9.30
C ASP A 15 -0.03 13.10 -10.78
N ASN A 16 -0.46 11.93 -11.28
CA ASN A 16 -0.95 11.83 -12.65
C ASN A 16 -2.38 12.36 -12.85
N LEU A 17 -3.15 12.55 -11.78
CA LEU A 17 -4.53 13.04 -11.87
C LEU A 17 -4.61 14.46 -12.47
N ALA A 18 -3.64 15.32 -12.13
CA ALA A 18 -3.58 16.66 -12.69
C ALA A 18 -3.38 16.63 -14.23
N GLN A 19 -2.63 15.65 -14.73
CA GLN A 19 -2.47 15.47 -16.18
C GLN A 19 -3.74 14.95 -16.84
N LEU A 20 -4.45 14.02 -16.21
CA LEU A 20 -5.75 13.55 -16.71
C LEU A 20 -6.75 14.70 -16.81
N LYS A 21 -6.85 15.54 -15.77
CA LYS A 21 -7.69 16.74 -15.79
C LYS A 21 -7.33 17.69 -16.92
N ARG A 22 -6.03 17.93 -17.17
CA ARG A 22 -5.58 18.76 -18.32
C ARG A 22 -5.95 18.17 -19.69
N ARG A 23 -6.10 16.83 -19.76
CA ARG A 23 -6.55 16.13 -20.97
C ARG A 23 -8.08 16.07 -21.11
N GLY A 24 -8.82 16.70 -20.19
CA GLY A 24 -10.28 16.82 -20.26
C GLY A 24 -11.03 15.68 -19.56
N PHE A 25 -10.36 14.84 -18.77
CA PHE A 25 -11.04 13.85 -17.94
C PHE A 25 -11.55 14.49 -16.65
N THR A 26 -12.73 14.12 -16.23
CA THR A 26 -13.20 14.32 -14.85
C THR A 26 -12.50 13.29 -13.96
N VAL A 27 -12.10 13.69 -12.75
CA VAL A 27 -11.45 12.79 -11.79
C VAL A 27 -12.14 12.94 -10.45
N ASP A 28 -12.73 11.84 -9.99
CA ASP A 28 -13.36 11.74 -8.69
C ASP A 28 -12.45 10.96 -7.74
N ILE A 29 -12.27 11.50 -6.53
CA ILE A 29 -11.36 10.95 -5.53
C ILE A 29 -12.19 10.53 -4.32
N LEU A 30 -12.32 9.22 -4.11
CA LEU A 30 -13.04 8.65 -2.99
C LEU A 30 -12.22 8.72 -1.70
N LYS A 31 -12.88 9.05 -0.61
CA LYS A 31 -12.27 8.99 0.72
C LYS A 31 -12.52 7.62 1.35
N PRO A 32 -11.52 7.05 2.01
CA PRO A 32 -11.71 5.81 2.77
C PRO A 32 -12.52 6.07 4.04
N GLY A 33 -13.07 5.00 4.61
CA GLY A 33 -13.53 5.00 5.99
C GLY A 33 -12.37 5.06 6.99
N THR A 34 -12.69 5.08 8.28
CA THR A 34 -11.70 5.10 9.38
C THR A 34 -10.79 3.86 9.40
N HIS A 35 -11.22 2.75 8.82
CA HIS A 35 -10.44 1.52 8.63
C HIS A 35 -9.46 1.58 7.45
N GLY A 36 -9.35 2.73 6.75
CA GLY A 36 -8.48 2.88 5.59
C GLY A 36 -8.96 2.14 4.35
N VAL A 37 -10.25 1.79 4.28
CA VAL A 37 -10.86 1.00 3.22
C VAL A 37 -11.88 1.83 2.46
N ILE A 38 -11.91 1.71 1.14
CA ILE A 38 -12.97 2.24 0.29
C ILE A 38 -14.16 1.29 0.36
N GLU A 39 -15.22 1.74 1.00
CA GLU A 39 -16.44 0.95 1.12
C GLU A 39 -17.08 0.72 -0.25
N PRO A 40 -17.52 -0.52 -0.57
CA PRO A 40 -18.18 -0.82 -1.84
C PRO A 40 -19.36 0.11 -2.16
N GLY A 41 -20.19 0.42 -1.16
CA GLY A 41 -21.31 1.36 -1.32
C GLY A 41 -20.88 2.80 -1.65
N THR A 42 -19.66 3.21 -1.21
CA THR A 42 -19.11 4.53 -1.57
C THR A 42 -18.73 4.57 -3.05
N LEU A 43 -18.13 3.49 -3.57
CA LEU A 43 -17.84 3.40 -4.99
C LEU A 43 -19.13 3.34 -5.81
N ASP A 44 -20.07 2.47 -5.45
CA ASP A 44 -21.33 2.31 -6.19
C ASP A 44 -22.10 3.63 -6.30
N ALA A 45 -22.17 4.39 -5.22
CA ALA A 45 -22.80 5.72 -5.21
C ALA A 45 -22.10 6.77 -6.08
N ALA A 46 -20.80 6.59 -6.36
CA ALA A 46 -20.00 7.49 -7.20
C ALA A 46 -19.98 7.07 -8.69
N MET A 47 -20.46 5.86 -9.00
CA MET A 47 -20.48 5.37 -10.37
C MET A 47 -21.52 6.11 -11.22
N GLY A 48 -21.12 6.44 -12.45
CA GLY A 48 -21.99 7.05 -13.46
C GLY A 48 -21.70 6.46 -14.84
N ASP A 49 -22.59 6.74 -15.80
CA ASP A 49 -22.49 6.20 -17.17
C ASP A 49 -21.24 6.65 -17.95
N ASP A 50 -20.56 7.68 -17.48
CA ASP A 50 -19.37 8.25 -18.11
C ASP A 50 -18.06 7.80 -17.45
N VAL A 51 -18.11 6.99 -16.39
CA VAL A 51 -16.93 6.43 -15.74
C VAL A 51 -16.29 5.37 -16.61
N ALA A 52 -15.08 5.63 -17.10
CA ALA A 52 -14.35 4.70 -17.94
C ALA A 52 -13.42 3.77 -17.16
N LEU A 53 -12.89 4.25 -16.04
CA LEU A 53 -11.88 3.53 -15.25
C LEU A 53 -12.04 3.83 -13.77
N VAL A 54 -11.98 2.77 -12.97
CA VAL A 54 -11.76 2.84 -11.53
C VAL A 54 -10.35 2.34 -11.23
N SER A 55 -9.57 3.11 -10.45
CA SER A 55 -8.22 2.73 -10.04
C SER A 55 -8.08 2.84 -8.54
N ILE A 56 -8.05 1.69 -7.86
CA ILE A 56 -7.92 1.61 -6.39
C ILE A 56 -6.83 0.61 -6.06
N MET A 57 -5.89 1.01 -5.20
CA MET A 57 -4.77 0.18 -4.78
C MET A 57 -5.23 -1.11 -4.10
N PHE A 58 -4.42 -2.17 -4.17
CA PHE A 58 -4.70 -3.43 -3.50
C PHE A 58 -4.55 -3.32 -1.98
N ALA A 59 -3.46 -2.68 -1.54
CA ALA A 59 -3.20 -2.45 -0.13
C ALA A 59 -2.42 -1.16 0.06
N ASN A 60 -2.73 -0.45 1.13
CA ASN A 60 -2.08 0.82 1.41
C ASN A 60 -0.67 0.64 1.98
N ASN A 61 0.27 1.40 1.47
CA ASN A 61 1.70 1.32 1.82
C ASN A 61 2.05 1.95 3.18
N GLU A 62 1.13 2.67 3.80
CA GLU A 62 1.35 3.31 5.10
C GLU A 62 0.65 2.56 6.22
N THR A 63 -0.60 2.19 6.03
CA THR A 63 -1.44 1.54 7.05
C THR A 63 -1.46 0.02 6.93
N GLY A 64 -1.13 -0.50 5.75
CA GLY A 64 -1.28 -1.91 5.43
C GLY A 64 -2.71 -2.34 5.08
N ALA A 65 -3.73 -1.49 5.22
CA ALA A 65 -5.12 -1.84 4.95
C ALA A 65 -5.30 -2.39 3.54
N VAL A 66 -5.90 -3.58 3.43
CA VAL A 66 -6.20 -4.25 2.16
C VAL A 66 -7.58 -3.83 1.68
N GLN A 67 -7.70 -3.51 0.40
CA GLN A 67 -8.96 -3.07 -0.20
C GLN A 67 -9.78 -4.27 -0.69
N PRO A 68 -11.11 -4.21 -0.67
CA PRO A 68 -11.98 -5.27 -1.18
C PRO A 68 -12.03 -5.26 -2.72
N VAL A 69 -10.84 -5.41 -3.35
CA VAL A 69 -10.62 -5.21 -4.79
C VAL A 69 -11.57 -6.02 -5.66
N GLY A 70 -11.85 -7.27 -5.29
CA GLY A 70 -12.76 -8.13 -6.06
C GLY A 70 -14.19 -7.61 -6.11
N GLU A 71 -14.67 -7.05 -4.99
CA GLU A 71 -16.00 -6.48 -4.88
C GLU A 71 -16.07 -5.11 -5.60
N LEU A 72 -15.05 -4.27 -5.42
CA LEU A 72 -14.94 -2.99 -6.12
C LEU A 72 -14.85 -3.18 -7.65
N ALA A 73 -14.08 -4.18 -8.11
CA ALA A 73 -14.00 -4.52 -9.53
C ALA A 73 -15.36 -5.00 -10.09
N GLN A 74 -16.12 -5.77 -9.31
CA GLN A 74 -17.46 -6.21 -9.71
C GLN A 74 -18.43 -5.03 -9.85
N ILE A 75 -18.37 -4.05 -8.93
CA ILE A 75 -19.16 -2.82 -9.03
C ILE A 75 -18.80 -2.04 -10.29
N ALA A 76 -17.50 -1.78 -10.53
CA ALA A 76 -17.06 -1.08 -11.73
C ALA A 76 -17.58 -1.76 -13.01
N HIS A 77 -17.47 -3.08 -13.10
CA HIS A 77 -17.94 -3.85 -14.24
C HIS A 77 -19.46 -3.79 -14.42
N SER A 78 -20.24 -3.74 -13.33
CA SER A 78 -21.71 -3.62 -13.43
C SER A 78 -22.16 -2.31 -14.08
N HIS A 79 -21.29 -1.29 -14.03
CA HIS A 79 -21.48 0.00 -14.72
C HIS A 79 -20.71 0.09 -16.06
N GLY A 80 -20.10 -0.99 -16.53
CA GLY A 80 -19.36 -1.02 -17.80
C GLY A 80 -17.99 -0.37 -17.77
N SER A 81 -17.44 -0.09 -16.58
CA SER A 81 -16.13 0.52 -16.37
C SER A 81 -15.02 -0.52 -16.23
N TYR A 82 -13.81 -0.19 -16.61
CA TYR A 82 -12.61 -1.00 -16.32
C TYR A 82 -12.13 -0.79 -14.89
N PHE A 83 -11.44 -1.80 -14.34
CA PHE A 83 -10.84 -1.73 -13.00
C PHE A 83 -9.35 -2.01 -13.03
N HIS A 84 -8.56 -1.05 -12.53
CA HIS A 84 -7.13 -1.19 -12.27
C HIS A 84 -6.86 -1.25 -10.77
N THR A 85 -5.86 -2.04 -10.37
CA THR A 85 -5.33 -2.02 -9.01
C THR A 85 -3.81 -1.85 -9.00
N ASP A 86 -3.32 -0.95 -8.15
CA ASP A 86 -1.92 -0.91 -7.77
C ASP A 86 -1.66 -1.96 -6.69
N ALA A 87 -1.05 -3.08 -7.08
CA ALA A 87 -0.75 -4.20 -6.20
C ALA A 87 0.73 -4.23 -5.75
N ILE A 88 1.44 -3.11 -5.87
CA ILE A 88 2.88 -3.02 -5.57
C ILE A 88 3.19 -3.46 -4.14
N GLN A 89 2.34 -3.12 -3.18
CA GLN A 89 2.52 -3.55 -1.79
C GLN A 89 1.97 -4.96 -1.51
N GLY A 90 0.97 -5.41 -2.28
CA GLY A 90 0.34 -6.72 -2.07
C GLY A 90 1.08 -7.88 -2.72
N TYR A 91 1.77 -7.62 -3.83
CA TYR A 91 2.43 -8.68 -4.60
C TYR A 91 3.44 -9.45 -3.75
N LEU A 92 3.27 -10.79 -3.67
CA LEU A 92 4.06 -11.71 -2.85
C LEU A 92 4.04 -11.43 -1.32
N HIS A 93 3.15 -10.56 -0.85
CA HIS A 93 2.87 -10.34 0.57
C HIS A 93 1.46 -10.78 0.95
N ALA A 94 0.56 -10.89 -0.03
CA ALA A 94 -0.78 -11.43 0.11
C ALA A 94 -1.15 -12.28 -1.12
N PRO A 95 -2.11 -13.21 -1.00
CA PRO A 95 -2.61 -13.97 -2.13
C PRO A 95 -3.27 -13.05 -3.17
N ILE A 96 -2.75 -13.06 -4.38
CA ILE A 96 -3.30 -12.28 -5.50
C ILE A 96 -3.56 -13.22 -6.67
N ASP A 97 -4.84 -13.43 -7.01
CA ASP A 97 -5.28 -14.14 -8.21
C ASP A 97 -6.16 -13.19 -9.03
N VAL A 98 -5.65 -12.77 -10.19
CA VAL A 98 -6.36 -11.84 -11.08
C VAL A 98 -7.68 -12.39 -11.62
N SER A 99 -7.85 -13.72 -11.61
CA SER A 99 -9.12 -14.35 -12.01
C SER A 99 -10.18 -14.25 -10.93
N VAL A 100 -9.78 -14.30 -9.66
CA VAL A 100 -10.64 -14.12 -8.48
C VAL A 100 -10.95 -12.64 -8.29
N LEU A 101 -9.92 -11.79 -8.33
CA LEU A 101 -10.06 -10.33 -8.18
C LEU A 101 -10.80 -9.67 -9.36
N ARG A 102 -10.83 -10.34 -10.54
CA ARG A 102 -11.49 -9.86 -11.76
C ARG A 102 -10.98 -8.51 -12.28
N VAL A 103 -9.81 -8.07 -11.86
CA VAL A 103 -9.23 -6.81 -12.31
C VAL A 103 -8.88 -6.85 -13.80
N ASP A 104 -8.96 -5.71 -14.48
CA ASP A 104 -8.61 -5.57 -15.89
C ASP A 104 -7.15 -5.21 -16.10
N ALA A 105 -6.59 -4.50 -15.12
CA ALA A 105 -5.16 -4.20 -15.07
C ALA A 105 -4.65 -4.28 -13.63
N LEU A 106 -3.37 -4.68 -13.47
CA LEU A 106 -2.71 -4.75 -12.18
C LEU A 106 -1.24 -4.35 -12.32
N SER A 107 -0.81 -3.39 -11.53
CA SER A 107 0.58 -2.94 -11.47
C SER A 107 1.34 -3.63 -10.34
N LEU A 108 2.59 -4.02 -10.58
CA LEU A 108 3.49 -4.53 -9.55
C LEU A 108 4.93 -4.04 -9.76
N ALA A 109 5.73 -4.03 -8.70
CA ALA A 109 7.13 -3.60 -8.73
C ALA A 109 8.04 -4.57 -7.99
N GLY A 110 9.19 -4.87 -8.59
CA GLY A 110 10.13 -5.85 -8.04
C GLY A 110 10.87 -5.41 -6.80
N HIS A 111 11.12 -4.11 -6.63
CA HIS A 111 11.88 -3.60 -5.48
C HIS A 111 11.18 -3.81 -4.12
N LYS A 112 9.87 -4.05 -4.11
CA LYS A 112 9.12 -4.33 -2.88
C LYS A 112 9.22 -5.78 -2.42
N VAL A 113 9.70 -6.66 -3.31
CA VAL A 113 9.83 -8.09 -3.03
C VAL A 113 11.27 -8.59 -3.12
N GLY A 114 12.24 -7.69 -3.10
CA GLY A 114 13.67 -8.04 -3.15
C GLY A 114 14.21 -8.35 -4.54
N ALA A 115 13.46 -8.04 -5.60
CA ALA A 115 13.95 -8.10 -6.98
C ALA A 115 14.64 -6.78 -7.39
N SER A 116 15.10 -6.68 -8.64
CA SER A 116 15.77 -5.49 -9.15
C SER A 116 14.94 -4.22 -9.00
N VAL A 117 15.58 -3.12 -8.58
CA VAL A 117 14.94 -1.81 -8.32
C VAL A 117 14.16 -1.29 -9.51
N ALA A 118 14.65 -1.51 -10.72
CA ALA A 118 14.01 -1.01 -11.95
C ALA A 118 12.99 -1.99 -12.57
N SER A 119 12.72 -3.12 -11.90
CA SER A 119 11.78 -4.12 -12.41
C SER A 119 10.34 -3.85 -11.99
N GLY A 120 9.42 -4.10 -12.89
CA GLY A 120 7.98 -4.06 -12.64
C GLY A 120 7.24 -4.73 -13.77
N ALA A 121 5.97 -4.99 -13.57
CA ALA A 121 5.09 -5.53 -14.61
C ALA A 121 3.69 -4.91 -14.51
N LEU A 122 3.04 -4.85 -15.65
CA LEU A 122 1.63 -4.54 -15.77
C LEU A 122 0.91 -5.79 -16.30
N PHE A 123 0.06 -6.39 -15.49
CA PHE A 123 -0.93 -7.33 -16.00
C PHE A 123 -2.00 -6.53 -16.74
N LEU A 124 -2.38 -7.02 -17.90
CA LEU A 124 -3.47 -6.43 -18.69
C LEU A 124 -4.34 -7.57 -19.22
N ARG A 125 -5.60 -7.57 -18.84
CA ARG A 125 -6.57 -8.56 -19.30
C ARG A 125 -6.73 -8.48 -20.82
N ARG A 126 -6.90 -9.62 -21.46
CA ARG A 126 -7.11 -9.65 -22.91
C ARG A 126 -8.39 -8.89 -23.28
N GLY A 127 -8.28 -8.01 -24.27
CA GLY A 127 -9.41 -7.21 -24.77
C GLY A 127 -9.53 -5.81 -24.13
N VAL A 128 -8.78 -5.53 -23.06
CA VAL A 128 -8.73 -4.18 -22.48
C VAL A 128 -8.02 -3.24 -23.46
N PRO A 129 -8.62 -2.08 -23.81
CA PRO A 129 -7.99 -1.09 -24.66
C PRO A 129 -6.72 -0.55 -23.99
N PHE A 130 -5.63 -0.55 -24.72
CA PHE A 130 -4.36 -0.06 -24.20
C PHE A 130 -3.59 0.69 -25.29
N GLU A 131 -3.26 1.93 -24.99
CA GLU A 131 -2.42 2.74 -25.87
C GLU A 131 -1.04 2.93 -25.23
N PRO A 132 0.06 2.51 -25.92
CA PRO A 132 1.40 2.62 -25.36
C PRO A 132 1.81 4.08 -25.15
N LEU A 133 2.26 4.41 -23.94
CA LEU A 133 2.81 5.73 -23.62
C LEU A 133 4.18 5.91 -24.29
N ILE A 134 5.04 4.88 -24.25
CA ILE A 134 6.35 4.89 -24.89
C ILE A 134 6.25 4.12 -26.22
N ARG A 135 6.35 4.84 -27.31
CA ARG A 135 6.22 4.33 -28.68
C ARG A 135 7.59 4.07 -29.31
N GLY A 136 7.68 3.12 -30.23
CA GLY A 136 8.91 2.75 -30.94
C GLY A 136 8.82 1.37 -31.56
N GLY A 137 9.77 0.49 -31.25
CA GLY A 137 9.78 -0.89 -31.76
C GLY A 137 8.64 -1.77 -31.22
N GLY A 138 8.56 -3.01 -31.71
CA GLY A 138 7.47 -3.95 -31.40
C GLY A 138 7.64 -4.72 -30.06
N GLN A 139 8.53 -4.27 -29.15
CA GLN A 139 8.73 -4.94 -27.87
C GLN A 139 7.44 -4.98 -27.05
N GLU A 140 7.34 -5.97 -26.15
CA GLU A 140 6.14 -6.19 -25.32
C GLU A 140 4.84 -6.24 -26.15
N ALA A 141 4.90 -6.88 -27.32
CA ALA A 141 3.79 -6.94 -28.28
C ALA A 141 3.29 -5.53 -28.70
N GLY A 142 4.19 -4.56 -28.82
CA GLY A 142 3.89 -3.18 -29.19
C GLY A 142 3.36 -2.30 -28.03
N ARG A 143 3.29 -2.85 -26.82
CA ARG A 143 2.73 -2.12 -25.65
C ARG A 143 3.74 -1.23 -24.94
N ARG A 144 5.03 -1.54 -25.05
CA ARG A 144 6.10 -0.75 -24.43
C ARG A 144 7.37 -0.91 -25.23
N ALA A 145 7.77 0.13 -25.97
CA ALA A 145 8.97 0.13 -26.78
C ALA A 145 10.25 0.22 -25.93
N GLY A 146 11.36 -0.18 -26.54
CA GLY A 146 12.69 -0.24 -25.94
C GLY A 146 13.13 -1.67 -25.67
N THR A 147 14.44 -1.91 -25.74
CA THR A 147 15.03 -3.24 -25.48
C THR A 147 14.63 -3.72 -24.08
N GLN A 148 14.13 -4.95 -24.01
CA GLN A 148 13.69 -5.53 -22.73
C GLN A 148 14.89 -5.73 -21.80
N ASP A 149 14.71 -5.36 -20.54
CA ASP A 149 15.66 -5.68 -19.48
C ASP A 149 15.44 -7.11 -18.97
N VAL A 150 16.03 -8.05 -19.70
CA VAL A 150 15.93 -9.49 -19.41
C VAL A 150 16.47 -9.83 -18.03
N ARG A 151 17.51 -9.12 -17.56
CA ARG A 151 18.09 -9.40 -16.23
C ARG A 151 17.10 -9.08 -15.11
N SER A 152 16.48 -7.92 -15.17
CA SER A 152 15.48 -7.51 -14.16
C SER A 152 14.24 -8.40 -14.23
N ALA A 153 13.79 -8.78 -15.43
CA ALA A 153 12.68 -9.70 -15.59
C ALA A 153 12.97 -11.10 -15.01
N LEU A 154 14.17 -11.65 -15.28
CA LEU A 154 14.61 -12.92 -14.69
C LEU A 154 14.75 -12.83 -13.17
N GLY A 155 15.27 -11.72 -12.65
CA GLY A 155 15.36 -11.46 -11.21
C GLY A 155 13.99 -11.49 -10.54
N LEU A 156 13.01 -10.79 -11.11
CA LEU A 156 11.63 -10.78 -10.61
C LEU A 156 11.00 -12.18 -10.68
N ALA A 157 11.21 -12.91 -11.77
CA ALA A 157 10.70 -14.27 -11.92
C ALA A 157 11.35 -15.23 -10.89
N ALA A 158 12.64 -15.09 -10.60
CA ALA A 158 13.33 -15.90 -9.61
C ALA A 158 12.77 -15.66 -8.20
N VAL A 159 12.57 -14.40 -7.83
CA VAL A 159 11.94 -14.03 -6.55
C VAL A 159 10.53 -14.60 -6.44
N ALA A 160 9.70 -14.45 -7.49
CA ALA A 160 8.35 -15.00 -7.51
C ALA A 160 8.35 -16.53 -7.32
N ARG A 161 9.24 -17.25 -8.01
CA ARG A 161 9.39 -18.71 -7.86
C ARG A 161 9.82 -19.14 -6.47
N THR A 162 10.53 -18.28 -5.74
CA THR A 162 11.02 -18.57 -4.38
C THR A 162 9.97 -18.27 -3.33
N LEU A 163 9.30 -17.13 -3.43
CA LEU A 163 8.37 -16.66 -2.40
C LEU A 163 6.96 -17.24 -2.56
N TYR A 164 6.46 -17.37 -3.79
CA TYR A 164 5.08 -17.80 -4.03
C TYR A 164 4.71 -19.15 -3.37
N PRO A 165 5.57 -20.21 -3.39
CA PRO A 165 5.24 -21.48 -2.73
C PRO A 165 5.16 -21.41 -1.21
N ARG A 166 5.70 -20.35 -0.59
CA ARG A 166 5.74 -20.15 0.87
C ARG A 166 4.81 -19.05 1.34
N LEU A 167 4.07 -18.42 0.42
CA LEU A 167 3.31 -17.21 0.67
C LEU A 167 2.36 -17.34 1.86
N ASP A 168 1.60 -18.42 1.93
CA ASP A 168 0.61 -18.63 3.01
C ASP A 168 1.30 -18.86 4.37
N GLU A 169 2.40 -19.62 4.40
CA GLU A 169 3.19 -19.87 5.60
C GLU A 169 3.86 -18.59 6.10
N ASP A 170 4.53 -17.87 5.20
CA ASP A 170 5.20 -16.61 5.51
C ASP A 170 4.20 -15.54 5.98
N HIS A 171 3.04 -15.46 5.31
CA HIS A 171 1.95 -14.56 5.70
C HIS A 171 1.44 -14.86 7.12
N ALA A 172 1.13 -16.11 7.42
CA ALA A 172 0.65 -16.51 8.74
C ALA A 172 1.69 -16.23 9.84
N ARG A 173 2.97 -16.54 9.57
CA ARG A 173 4.06 -16.26 10.49
C ARG A 173 4.22 -14.77 10.77
N VAL A 174 4.27 -13.94 9.73
CA VAL A 174 4.42 -12.50 9.86
C VAL A 174 3.20 -11.88 10.56
N LEU A 175 2.00 -12.40 10.29
CA LEU A 175 0.77 -11.97 10.97
C LEU A 175 0.83 -12.20 12.48
N SER A 176 1.30 -13.38 12.91
CA SER A 176 1.50 -13.70 14.32
C SER A 176 2.51 -12.74 14.99
N LEU A 177 3.66 -12.51 14.36
CA LEU A 177 4.68 -11.60 14.86
C LEU A 177 4.17 -10.14 14.94
N SER A 178 3.41 -9.72 13.94
CA SER A 178 2.77 -8.42 13.92
C SER A 178 1.74 -8.27 15.05
N GLY A 179 0.97 -9.32 15.33
CA GLY A 179 0.03 -9.36 16.46
C GLY A 179 0.75 -9.13 17.78
N CYS A 180 1.80 -9.93 18.07
CA CYS A 180 2.60 -9.77 19.28
C CYS A 180 3.23 -8.36 19.41
N LEU A 181 3.71 -7.79 18.29
CA LEU A 181 4.23 -6.42 18.29
C LEU A 181 3.16 -5.41 18.69
N TYR A 182 1.97 -5.48 18.09
CA TYR A 182 0.87 -4.58 18.44
C TYR A 182 0.43 -4.75 19.89
N GLU A 183 0.22 -5.99 20.36
CA GLU A 183 -0.15 -6.26 21.75
C GLU A 183 0.79 -5.55 22.71
N ARG A 184 2.10 -5.68 22.49
CA ARG A 184 3.12 -5.06 23.34
C ARG A 184 3.15 -3.54 23.25
N LEU A 185 3.06 -2.96 22.06
CA LEU A 185 3.10 -1.52 21.88
C LEU A 185 1.85 -0.82 22.45
N LEU A 186 0.69 -1.47 22.31
CA LEU A 186 -0.59 -0.93 22.77
C LEU A 186 -0.78 -1.01 24.30
N GLU A 187 0.16 -1.62 25.04
CA GLU A 187 0.21 -1.48 26.52
C GLU A 187 0.48 -0.02 26.94
N SER A 188 1.14 0.76 26.11
CA SER A 188 1.38 2.18 26.36
C SER A 188 0.13 3.00 26.03
N PRO A 189 -0.39 3.82 26.95
CA PRO A 189 -1.54 4.67 26.68
C PRO A 189 -1.26 5.80 25.67
N ARG A 190 0.00 5.99 25.27
CA ARG A 190 0.43 6.97 24.27
C ARG A 190 0.55 6.39 22.86
N ILE A 191 0.48 5.07 22.72
CA ILE A 191 0.63 4.41 21.43
C ILE A 191 -0.71 3.84 20.99
N HIS A 192 -1.13 4.18 19.80
CA HIS A 192 -2.39 3.73 19.22
C HIS A 192 -2.16 3.10 17.86
N ALA A 193 -2.89 2.05 17.52
CA ALA A 193 -2.91 1.56 16.16
C ALA A 193 -3.58 2.59 15.24
N THR A 194 -3.04 2.75 14.03
CA THR A 194 -3.65 3.62 13.01
C THR A 194 -4.99 3.06 12.54
N LEU A 195 -5.08 1.73 12.41
CA LEU A 195 -6.32 1.04 12.09
C LEU A 195 -7.08 0.72 13.39
N PRO A 196 -8.35 1.11 13.53
CA PRO A 196 -9.09 1.00 14.79
C PRO A 196 -9.43 -0.44 15.17
N ASP A 197 -9.50 -1.37 14.22
CA ASP A 197 -9.80 -2.78 14.44
C ASP A 197 -8.80 -3.66 13.70
N LEU A 198 -7.77 -4.11 14.42
CA LEU A 198 -6.72 -4.95 13.85
C LEU A 198 -7.16 -6.42 13.62
N VAL A 199 -8.26 -6.84 14.23
CA VAL A 199 -8.75 -8.22 14.16
C VAL A 199 -9.64 -8.43 12.94
N HIS A 200 -10.51 -7.46 12.64
CA HIS A 200 -11.48 -7.58 11.55
C HIS A 200 -11.11 -6.76 10.30
N THR A 201 -10.03 -5.99 10.35
CA THR A 201 -9.52 -5.29 9.17
C THR A 201 -8.48 -6.13 8.46
N ASP A 202 -8.75 -6.51 7.21
CA ASP A 202 -7.75 -7.16 6.36
C ASP A 202 -6.57 -6.22 6.15
N ARG A 203 -5.36 -6.70 6.46
CA ARG A 203 -4.14 -5.90 6.37
C ARG A 203 -2.93 -6.74 5.97
N LEU A 204 -1.99 -6.09 5.31
CA LEU A 204 -0.68 -6.69 5.08
C LEU A 204 0.04 -6.86 6.43
N PRO A 205 0.44 -8.08 6.79
CA PRO A 205 0.95 -8.36 8.13
C PRO A 205 2.33 -7.71 8.40
N GLY A 206 3.12 -7.50 7.35
CA GLY A 206 4.45 -6.89 7.43
C GLY A 206 4.46 -5.36 7.53
N ILE A 207 3.30 -4.72 7.67
CA ILE A 207 3.17 -3.27 7.90
C ILE A 207 2.44 -3.06 9.22
N ALA A 208 3.16 -2.59 10.23
CA ALA A 208 2.57 -2.10 11.47
C ALA A 208 2.60 -0.56 11.45
N SER A 209 1.41 0.03 11.57
CA SER A 209 1.21 1.49 11.54
C SER A 209 0.61 1.95 12.87
N ILE A 210 1.29 2.89 13.52
CA ILE A 210 0.93 3.40 14.83
C ILE A 210 0.97 4.92 14.87
N LEU A 211 0.29 5.48 15.86
CA LEU A 211 0.33 6.89 16.24
C LEU A 211 0.91 6.98 17.66
N VAL A 212 1.83 7.90 17.88
CA VAL A 212 2.44 8.15 19.19
C VAL A 212 2.04 9.55 19.65
N ASP A 213 1.18 9.64 20.64
CA ASP A 213 0.64 10.90 21.13
C ASP A 213 1.74 11.78 21.74
N GLY A 214 1.78 13.05 21.33
CA GLY A 214 2.70 14.06 21.85
C GLY A 214 4.15 13.86 21.39
N CYS A 215 4.39 13.15 20.30
CA CYS A 215 5.70 13.00 19.67
C CYS A 215 5.63 13.40 18.20
N GLU A 216 6.76 13.79 17.65
CA GLU A 216 6.94 14.03 16.21
C GLU A 216 7.63 12.82 15.59
N SER A 217 7.13 12.38 14.42
CA SER A 217 7.67 11.20 13.70
C SER A 217 9.16 11.32 13.44
N GLU A 218 9.62 12.50 13.00
CA GLU A 218 11.04 12.72 12.66
C GLU A 218 11.94 12.55 13.88
N GLU A 219 11.54 13.05 15.05
CA GLU A 219 12.28 12.88 16.29
C GLU A 219 12.38 11.41 16.67
N LEU A 220 11.26 10.69 16.63
CA LEU A 220 11.23 9.26 16.96
C LEU A 220 12.09 8.43 15.99
N ILE A 221 12.04 8.74 14.70
CA ILE A 221 12.85 8.06 13.66
C ILE A 221 14.34 8.24 13.96
N LEU A 222 14.77 9.48 14.23
CA LEU A 222 16.19 9.76 14.55
C LEU A 222 16.66 9.04 15.82
N GLN A 223 15.83 9.04 16.88
CA GLN A 223 16.16 8.37 18.14
C GLN A 223 16.19 6.85 18.00
N LEU A 224 15.33 6.27 17.16
CA LEU A 224 15.30 4.84 16.84
C LEU A 224 16.48 4.45 15.95
N ASP A 225 16.84 5.28 14.97
CA ASP A 225 17.99 5.04 14.08
C ASP A 225 19.30 4.96 14.86
N VAL A 226 19.53 5.86 15.82
CA VAL A 226 20.69 5.81 16.75
C VAL A 226 20.72 4.51 17.56
N ARG A 227 19.57 3.88 17.80
CA ARG A 227 19.43 2.59 18.47
C ARG A 227 19.50 1.38 17.52
N GLY A 228 19.70 1.62 16.22
CA GLY A 228 19.85 0.58 15.19
C GLY A 228 18.52 0.12 14.56
N PHE A 229 17.43 0.88 14.72
CA PHE A 229 16.13 0.55 14.14
C PHE A 229 15.75 1.53 13.03
N CYS A 230 15.60 1.01 11.81
CA CYS A 230 15.15 1.78 10.66
C CYS A 230 13.63 1.69 10.53
N VAL A 231 12.95 2.81 10.74
CA VAL A 231 11.50 2.96 10.57
C VAL A 231 11.21 4.17 9.70
N SER A 232 9.95 4.38 9.33
CA SER A 232 9.54 5.54 8.53
C SER A 232 8.39 6.29 9.22
N ALA A 233 8.24 7.57 8.92
CA ALA A 233 6.95 8.24 9.06
C ALA A 233 5.91 7.58 8.12
N GLY A 234 4.62 7.84 8.33
CA GLY A 234 3.56 7.33 7.47
C GLY A 234 3.89 7.56 5.98
N SER A 235 4.18 8.81 5.60
CA SER A 235 4.60 9.17 4.23
C SER A 235 6.12 9.19 4.08
N ALA A 236 6.74 8.05 3.80
CA ALA A 236 8.19 7.96 3.56
C ALA A 236 8.64 8.70 2.27
N CYS A 237 7.76 8.94 1.31
CA CYS A 237 8.06 9.59 0.04
C CYS A 237 8.09 11.11 0.11
N SER A 238 7.52 11.71 1.14
CA SER A 238 7.58 13.16 1.40
C SER A 238 8.73 13.54 2.34
N SER A 239 9.86 12.81 2.30
CA SER A 239 11.07 13.13 3.05
C SER A 239 11.51 14.56 2.74
N GLY A 240 11.31 15.47 3.69
CA GLY A 240 11.56 16.93 3.55
C GLY A 240 10.31 17.81 3.61
N SER A 241 9.10 17.24 3.67
CA SER A 241 7.89 18.00 3.99
C SER A 241 7.45 17.69 5.43
N THR A 242 7.25 18.74 6.20
CA THR A 242 6.65 18.68 7.56
C THR A 242 5.14 18.42 7.52
N ASP A 243 4.60 18.03 6.36
CA ASP A 243 3.17 17.80 6.19
C ASP A 243 2.78 16.40 6.68
N ALA A 244 1.67 16.35 7.42
CA ALA A 244 1.07 15.09 7.86
C ALA A 244 0.68 14.21 6.64
N SER A 245 0.76 12.89 6.81
CA SER A 245 0.37 11.93 5.78
C SER A 245 -1.01 12.24 5.17
N HIS A 246 -1.07 12.32 3.84
CA HIS A 246 -2.33 12.48 3.12
C HIS A 246 -3.26 11.29 3.34
N VAL A 247 -2.71 10.08 3.51
CA VAL A 247 -3.46 8.85 3.80
C VAL A 247 -4.18 8.99 5.15
N LEU A 248 -3.43 9.30 6.21
CA LEU A 248 -3.98 9.43 7.56
C LEU A 248 -5.02 10.56 7.63
N THR A 249 -4.73 11.68 6.95
CA THR A 249 -5.66 12.81 6.86
C THR A 249 -6.94 12.41 6.11
N ALA A 250 -6.83 11.64 5.01
CA ALA A 250 -7.97 11.14 4.26
C ALA A 250 -8.85 10.19 5.09
N MET A 251 -8.25 9.42 6.01
CA MET A 251 -8.93 8.57 6.99
C MET A 251 -9.60 9.35 8.13
N GLY A 252 -9.44 10.68 8.19
CA GLY A 252 -10.01 11.54 9.22
C GLY A 252 -9.17 11.66 10.49
N ILE A 253 -7.91 11.20 10.47
CA ILE A 253 -6.99 11.38 11.60
C ILE A 253 -6.53 12.84 11.63
N PRO A 254 -6.69 13.55 12.78
CA PRO A 254 -6.24 14.93 12.91
C PRO A 254 -4.75 15.09 12.62
N ARG A 255 -4.36 16.22 12.00
CA ARG A 255 -2.97 16.48 11.60
C ARG A 255 -2.00 16.39 12.76
N GLU A 256 -2.37 16.90 13.93
CA GLU A 256 -1.55 16.85 15.14
C GLU A 256 -1.27 15.42 15.60
N ARG A 257 -2.22 14.50 15.43
CA ARG A 257 -2.02 13.09 15.75
C ARG A 257 -1.24 12.37 14.65
N ALA A 258 -1.49 12.71 13.39
CA ALA A 258 -0.79 12.15 12.26
C ALA A 258 0.71 12.52 12.24
N ALA A 259 1.09 13.65 12.86
CA ALA A 259 2.48 14.08 13.05
C ALA A 259 3.32 13.07 13.88
N GLY A 260 2.69 12.30 14.76
CA GLY A 260 3.33 11.25 15.55
C GLY A 260 3.25 9.85 14.91
N SER A 261 2.97 9.74 13.62
CA SER A 261 2.80 8.44 12.96
C SER A 261 4.13 7.74 12.71
N LEU A 262 4.18 6.44 13.00
CA LEU A 262 5.30 5.57 12.64
C LEU A 262 4.80 4.37 11.85
N ARG A 263 5.54 4.03 10.78
CA ARG A 263 5.37 2.79 10.05
C ARG A 263 6.58 1.88 10.29
N ILE A 264 6.32 0.71 10.81
CA ILE A 264 7.27 -0.36 11.03
C ILE A 264 7.03 -1.40 9.94
N SER A 265 8.03 -1.63 9.08
CA SER A 265 7.93 -2.56 7.96
C SER A 265 8.91 -3.70 8.13
N PHE A 266 8.45 -4.93 7.98
CA PHE A 266 9.24 -6.14 8.09
C PHE A 266 8.66 -7.27 7.22
N ASP A 267 9.43 -8.32 7.00
CA ASP A 267 9.04 -9.49 6.22
C ASP A 267 9.32 -10.81 6.96
N ASP A 268 9.24 -11.93 6.25
CA ASP A 268 9.46 -13.29 6.79
C ASP A 268 10.86 -13.51 7.38
N ARG A 269 11.83 -12.64 7.12
CA ARG A 269 13.21 -12.73 7.65
C ARG A 269 13.35 -12.13 9.05
N VAL A 270 12.37 -11.36 9.53
CA VAL A 270 12.40 -10.74 10.85
C VAL A 270 12.39 -11.81 11.94
N ARG A 271 13.16 -11.58 13.00
CA ARG A 271 13.14 -12.43 14.18
C ARG A 271 12.29 -11.79 15.27
N GLU A 272 11.59 -12.60 16.03
CA GLU A 272 10.79 -12.14 17.18
C GLU A 272 11.59 -11.28 18.15
N GLN A 273 12.84 -11.67 18.43
CA GLN A 273 13.74 -10.90 19.30
C GLN A 273 14.01 -9.48 18.78
N ASP A 274 14.05 -9.27 17.46
CA ASP A 274 14.30 -7.95 16.87
C ASP A 274 13.07 -7.05 17.05
N LEU A 275 11.86 -7.59 16.89
CA LEU A 275 10.62 -6.88 17.16
C LEU A 275 10.44 -6.56 18.65
N ASN A 276 10.82 -7.48 19.51
CA ASN A 276 10.81 -7.25 20.96
C ASN A 276 11.79 -6.16 21.37
N ALA A 277 13.01 -6.17 20.84
CA ALA A 277 13.99 -5.12 21.10
C ALA A 277 13.54 -3.76 20.55
N PHE A 278 12.88 -3.74 19.39
CA PHE A 278 12.26 -2.53 18.84
C PHE A 278 11.16 -1.99 19.77
N ALA A 279 10.26 -2.87 20.24
CA ALA A 279 9.18 -2.47 21.15
C ALA A 279 9.74 -1.88 22.44
N ASP A 280 10.76 -2.50 23.05
CA ASP A 280 11.44 -1.96 24.22
C ASP A 280 12.01 -0.56 23.97
N ALA A 281 12.70 -0.39 22.84
CA ALA A 281 13.30 0.89 22.48
C ALA A 281 12.24 2.00 22.30
N LEU A 282 11.13 1.69 21.66
CA LEU A 282 10.05 2.66 21.46
C LEU A 282 9.31 3.00 22.76
N LEU A 283 9.03 1.99 23.59
CA LEU A 283 8.39 2.19 24.89
C LEU A 283 9.28 3.03 25.84
N ASP A 284 10.59 2.81 25.85
CA ASP A 284 11.55 3.66 26.59
C ASP A 284 11.50 5.12 26.13
N LEU A 285 11.44 5.36 24.81
CA LEU A 285 11.39 6.71 24.25
C LEU A 285 10.06 7.43 24.56
N THR A 286 8.98 6.68 24.64
CA THR A 286 7.65 7.26 24.87
C THR A 286 7.27 7.34 26.35
N GLY A 287 8.17 6.98 27.27
CA GLY A 287 7.91 7.00 28.69
C GLY A 287 6.93 5.94 29.16
N GLY A 288 6.85 4.81 28.44
CA GLY A 288 6.13 3.62 28.88
C GLY A 288 6.74 3.09 30.17
N ALA A 289 5.91 3.03 31.21
CA ALA A 289 6.34 2.60 32.53
C ALA A 289 6.95 1.19 32.48
N ARG A 290 8.20 1.07 32.92
CA ARG A 290 8.70 -0.21 33.41
C ARG A 290 7.96 -0.48 34.74
N SER A 291 6.98 -1.38 34.71
CA SER A 291 6.42 -1.95 35.94
C SER A 291 7.34 -3.02 36.51
#